data_91a9bbb32cfbb5d8d86991acef052337
#
_entry.id   91a9bbb32cfbb5d8d86991acef052337
#
_cell.length_a   1.000
_cell.length_b   1.000
_cell.length_c   1.000
_cell.angle_alpha   90.00
_cell.angle_beta   90.00
_cell.angle_gamma   90.00
#
_symmetry.space_group_name_H-M   'P 1'
#
loop_
_entity.id
_entity.type
_entity.pdbx_description
1 polymer ?
#
loop_
_entity_poly.entity_id
_entity_poly.type
_entity_poly.pdbx_seq_one_letter_code
_entity_poly.pdbx_strand_id
1 'polypeptide(L)'
;MTALETFRAAFVEEPGYLDFARLGPVGAPVAAEERGYAQMLSRARFGSLTALAEQDARARAALSALLGFRPDQVALQPSSSQALMHVMFGLTGGVAASPAEFPAVGYAMARAAEALGVLVPHALSAERLTPGVLRGQLTSSMRAVVVSLVDYGSGHLIDLEGIRQVVGDRLLIVDATQGAGVVDAPWHAADIIVGSGQAWLRAGPGTGYLALNDRAREQLTPVWSGWVAQGSSEPVHEVLVPESGAGAFRVGRGDPSAHARLAAAVEAILGVGVTTIAPVVLERAGRVLELADEVGLPVISPRDDAARAGIVVVEPDPDHFGILAAAMHNHGITVTSSQGRVRLSAHVSTEGETLALLHTALLTFRAASRS
;
A
#
# COMPACT_ATOMS: atom_id res chain seq x y z
N MET A 1 -27.17 -6.11 -11.86
CA MET A 1 -26.10 -5.41 -11.12
C MET A 1 -24.88 -5.29 -12.01
N THR A 2 -24.27 -4.12 -12.06
CA THR A 2 -22.98 -3.90 -12.71
C THR A 2 -21.85 -4.59 -11.94
N ALA A 3 -20.67 -4.76 -12.55
CA ALA A 3 -19.50 -5.31 -11.84
C ALA A 3 -19.14 -4.47 -10.59
N LEU A 4 -19.22 -3.14 -10.69
CA LEU A 4 -18.97 -2.23 -9.57
C LEU A 4 -20.01 -2.39 -8.43
N GLU A 5 -21.29 -2.51 -8.77
CA GLU A 5 -22.35 -2.75 -7.75
C GLU A 5 -22.14 -4.08 -7.03
N THR A 6 -21.79 -5.14 -7.76
CA THR A 6 -21.47 -6.46 -7.18
C THR A 6 -20.26 -6.38 -6.27
N PHE A 7 -19.22 -5.65 -6.68
CA PHE A 7 -18.01 -5.43 -5.88
C PHE A 7 -18.32 -4.66 -4.58
N ARG A 8 -19.13 -3.59 -4.67
CA ARG A 8 -19.55 -2.80 -3.50
C ARG A 8 -20.39 -3.64 -2.53
N ALA A 9 -21.32 -4.45 -3.04
CA ALA A 9 -22.17 -5.31 -2.23
C ALA A 9 -21.41 -6.44 -1.49
N ALA A 10 -20.16 -6.71 -1.87
CA ALA A 10 -19.32 -7.67 -1.16
C ALA A 10 -18.76 -7.14 0.17
N PHE A 11 -18.93 -5.86 0.47
CA PHE A 11 -18.43 -5.21 1.67
C PHE A 11 -19.59 -4.87 2.61
N VAL A 12 -19.39 -5.15 3.90
CA VAL A 12 -20.44 -5.06 4.93
C VAL A 12 -19.96 -4.32 6.18
N GLU A 13 -18.97 -3.44 6.02
CA GLU A 13 -18.50 -2.61 7.14
C GLU A 13 -19.63 -1.69 7.66
N GLU A 14 -19.63 -1.48 8.97
CA GLU A 14 -20.57 -0.59 9.62
C GLU A 14 -20.41 0.86 9.10
N PRO A 15 -21.51 1.64 9.01
CA PRO A 15 -21.45 3.06 8.69
C PRO A 15 -20.51 3.81 9.62
N GLY A 16 -19.84 4.84 9.09
CA GLY A 16 -18.84 5.62 9.84
C GLY A 16 -17.40 5.16 9.66
N TYR A 17 -17.12 4.09 8.90
CA TYR A 17 -15.75 3.65 8.67
C TYR A 17 -15.05 4.49 7.59
N LEU A 18 -13.99 5.21 8.00
CA LEU A 18 -13.17 6.09 7.14
C LEU A 18 -11.66 5.94 7.42
N ASP A 19 -11.20 4.69 7.72
CA ASP A 19 -9.77 4.41 8.00
C ASP A 19 -9.17 3.33 7.08
N PHE A 20 -9.58 3.32 5.81
CA PHE A 20 -9.10 2.36 4.79
C PHE A 20 -7.58 2.46 4.55
N ALA A 21 -6.98 3.63 4.76
CA ALA A 21 -5.53 3.82 4.64
C ALA A 21 -4.73 3.08 5.74
N ARG A 22 -5.37 2.67 6.84
CA ARG A 22 -4.78 1.87 7.90
C ARG A 22 -5.11 0.39 7.74
N LEU A 23 -6.38 0.08 7.60
CA LEU A 23 -6.90 -1.27 7.44
C LEU A 23 -8.18 -1.22 6.60
N GLY A 24 -8.27 -2.01 5.54
CA GLY A 24 -9.52 -2.19 4.80
C GLY A 24 -10.30 -3.38 5.34
N PRO A 25 -11.54 -3.22 5.80
CA PRO A 25 -12.41 -4.35 6.13
C PRO A 25 -12.52 -5.30 4.94
N VAL A 26 -12.33 -6.60 5.19
CA VAL A 26 -12.29 -7.59 4.10
C VAL A 26 -13.66 -7.82 3.46
N GLY A 27 -13.70 -8.05 2.16
CA GLY A 27 -14.93 -8.39 1.44
C GLY A 27 -15.31 -9.87 1.56
N ALA A 28 -16.53 -10.19 1.16
CA ALA A 28 -17.09 -11.56 1.21
C ALA A 28 -16.21 -12.62 0.50
N PRO A 29 -15.59 -12.35 -0.68
CA PRO A 29 -14.67 -13.31 -1.32
C PRO A 29 -13.46 -13.63 -0.46
N VAL A 30 -12.83 -12.60 0.13
CA VAL A 30 -11.66 -12.76 1.00
C VAL A 30 -12.00 -13.53 2.28
N ALA A 31 -13.12 -13.21 2.92
CA ALA A 31 -13.62 -13.92 4.08
C ALA A 31 -14.00 -15.39 3.77
N ALA A 32 -14.42 -15.68 2.54
CA ALA A 32 -14.69 -17.05 2.09
C ALA A 32 -13.40 -17.87 1.96
N GLU A 33 -12.33 -17.31 1.43
CA GLU A 33 -11.01 -17.96 1.36
C GLU A 33 -10.49 -18.33 2.75
N GLU A 34 -10.59 -17.44 3.71
CA GLU A 34 -10.13 -17.69 5.08
C GLU A 34 -10.91 -18.82 5.75
N ARG A 35 -12.24 -18.82 5.60
CA ARG A 35 -13.09 -19.93 6.09
C ARG A 35 -12.78 -21.25 5.39
N GLY A 36 -12.60 -21.24 4.08
CA GLY A 36 -12.24 -22.41 3.27
C GLY A 36 -10.91 -23.01 3.70
N TYR A 37 -9.90 -22.15 3.94
CA TYR A 37 -8.60 -22.53 4.44
C TYR A 37 -8.69 -23.23 5.81
N ALA A 38 -9.39 -22.63 6.76
CA ALA A 38 -9.58 -23.20 8.10
C ALA A 38 -10.29 -24.58 8.04
N GLN A 39 -11.29 -24.72 7.18
CA GLN A 39 -11.99 -26.00 6.96
C GLN A 39 -11.06 -27.05 6.32
N MET A 40 -10.24 -26.64 5.36
CA MET A 40 -9.30 -27.53 4.69
C MET A 40 -8.26 -28.07 5.68
N LEU A 41 -7.67 -27.20 6.50
CA LEU A 41 -6.72 -27.60 7.52
C LEU A 41 -7.33 -28.52 8.58
N SER A 42 -8.54 -28.24 9.06
CA SER A 42 -9.19 -29.04 10.09
C SER A 42 -9.52 -30.46 9.63
N ARG A 43 -9.72 -30.67 8.32
CA ARG A 43 -10.02 -31.98 7.73
C ARG A 43 -8.80 -32.74 7.23
N ALA A 44 -7.74 -32.03 6.85
CA ALA A 44 -6.47 -32.57 6.32
C ALA A 44 -6.66 -33.71 5.28
N ARG A 45 -7.59 -33.54 4.34
CA ARG A 45 -7.89 -34.56 3.33
C ARG A 45 -6.71 -34.71 2.36
N PHE A 46 -6.65 -35.86 1.74
CA PHE A 46 -5.70 -36.11 0.65
C PHE A 46 -5.80 -35.05 -0.43
N GLY A 47 -4.65 -34.50 -0.87
CA GLY A 47 -4.58 -33.42 -1.86
C GLY A 47 -4.70 -32.01 -1.29
N SER A 48 -5.07 -31.82 -0.01
CA SER A 48 -5.19 -30.47 0.60
C SER A 48 -3.91 -29.66 0.53
N LEU A 49 -2.76 -30.29 0.76
CA LEU A 49 -1.46 -29.60 0.72
C LEU A 49 -1.11 -29.09 -0.67
N THR A 50 -1.49 -29.82 -1.73
CA THR A 50 -1.31 -29.37 -3.12
C THR A 50 -2.13 -28.11 -3.39
N ALA A 51 -3.43 -28.12 -3.03
CA ALA A 51 -4.31 -26.97 -3.20
C ALA A 51 -3.83 -25.73 -2.42
N LEU A 52 -3.23 -25.92 -1.25
CA LEU A 52 -2.62 -24.83 -0.48
C LEU A 52 -1.35 -24.28 -1.16
N ALA A 53 -0.52 -25.12 -1.74
CA ALA A 53 0.69 -24.71 -2.45
C ALA A 53 0.38 -23.88 -3.72
N GLU A 54 -0.77 -24.13 -4.38
CA GLU A 54 -1.20 -23.41 -5.57
C GLU A 54 -1.55 -21.94 -5.30
N GLN A 55 -1.86 -21.56 -4.05
CA GLN A 55 -2.27 -20.19 -3.71
C GLN A 55 -1.14 -19.16 -3.89
N ASP A 56 0.12 -19.55 -3.76
CA ASP A 56 1.27 -18.70 -4.07
C ASP A 56 1.26 -18.29 -5.56
N ALA A 57 1.12 -19.24 -6.45
CA ALA A 57 1.10 -18.97 -7.90
C ALA A 57 -0.13 -18.15 -8.30
N ARG A 58 -1.30 -18.42 -7.72
CA ARG A 58 -2.54 -17.67 -7.94
C ARG A 58 -2.39 -16.20 -7.54
N ALA A 59 -1.86 -15.93 -6.34
CA ALA A 59 -1.66 -14.57 -5.85
C ALA A 59 -0.63 -13.80 -6.69
N ARG A 60 0.48 -14.46 -7.09
CA ARG A 60 1.46 -13.85 -7.99
C ARG A 60 0.87 -13.52 -9.36
N ALA A 61 0.06 -14.41 -9.93
CA ALA A 61 -0.63 -14.17 -11.19
C ALA A 61 -1.60 -12.97 -11.11
N ALA A 62 -2.38 -12.88 -10.05
CA ALA A 62 -3.31 -11.77 -9.82
C ALA A 62 -2.56 -10.43 -9.67
N LEU A 63 -1.51 -10.37 -8.84
CA LEU A 63 -0.68 -9.18 -8.68
C LEU A 63 0.04 -8.79 -9.98
N SER A 64 0.52 -9.78 -10.74
CA SER A 64 1.13 -9.54 -12.05
C SER A 64 0.18 -8.83 -13.00
N ALA A 65 -1.08 -9.26 -13.05
CA ALA A 65 -2.11 -8.62 -13.86
C ALA A 65 -2.45 -7.20 -13.36
N LEU A 66 -2.43 -6.97 -12.05
CA LEU A 66 -2.72 -5.65 -11.46
C LEU A 66 -1.59 -4.64 -11.72
N LEU A 67 -0.33 -5.09 -11.61
CA LEU A 67 0.84 -4.22 -11.62
C LEU A 67 1.57 -4.19 -12.99
N GLY A 68 1.18 -5.03 -13.95
CA GLY A 68 1.83 -5.11 -15.25
C GLY A 68 3.22 -5.77 -15.23
N PHE A 69 3.52 -6.57 -14.21
CA PHE A 69 4.76 -7.36 -14.10
C PHE A 69 4.51 -8.81 -14.53
N ARG A 70 5.56 -9.59 -14.80
CA ARG A 70 5.43 -11.03 -15.03
C ARG A 70 5.35 -11.78 -13.69
N PRO A 71 4.72 -12.98 -13.62
CA PRO A 71 4.63 -13.76 -12.38
C PRO A 71 5.98 -14.13 -11.74
N ASP A 72 7.04 -14.30 -12.53
CA ASP A 72 8.41 -14.54 -12.04
C ASP A 72 9.09 -13.28 -11.48
N GLN A 73 8.51 -12.11 -11.72
CA GLN A 73 8.95 -10.82 -11.19
C GLN A 73 8.24 -10.45 -9.89
N VAL A 74 7.31 -11.27 -9.38
CA VAL A 74 6.55 -11.02 -8.15
C VAL A 74 6.91 -12.04 -7.07
N ALA A 75 7.21 -11.55 -5.87
CA ALA A 75 7.37 -12.36 -4.65
C ALA A 75 6.38 -11.91 -3.59
N LEU A 76 5.71 -12.87 -2.94
CA LEU A 76 4.82 -12.60 -1.81
C LEU A 76 5.64 -12.38 -0.56
N GLN A 77 5.24 -11.41 0.24
CA GLN A 77 5.90 -10.99 1.46
C GLN A 77 4.86 -10.88 2.59
N PRO A 78 5.24 -11.03 3.86
CA PRO A 78 4.31 -10.80 4.97
C PRO A 78 3.82 -9.35 5.08
N SER A 79 4.63 -8.38 4.62
CA SER A 79 4.30 -6.94 4.66
C SER A 79 5.16 -6.13 3.69
N SER A 80 4.74 -4.91 3.36
CA SER A 80 5.56 -3.94 2.63
C SER A 80 6.87 -3.62 3.37
N SER A 81 6.85 -3.60 4.71
CA SER A 81 8.06 -3.36 5.52
C SER A 81 9.12 -4.44 5.30
N GLN A 82 8.73 -5.72 5.22
CA GLN A 82 9.68 -6.79 4.91
C GLN A 82 10.14 -6.74 3.45
N ALA A 83 9.26 -6.39 2.52
CA ALA A 83 9.63 -6.14 1.13
C ALA A 83 10.69 -5.01 1.04
N LEU A 84 10.50 -3.89 1.75
CA LEU A 84 11.48 -2.81 1.84
C LEU A 84 12.81 -3.28 2.44
N MET A 85 12.79 -4.13 3.47
CA MET A 85 14.03 -4.71 4.02
C MET A 85 14.77 -5.53 2.96
N HIS A 86 14.11 -6.38 2.21
CA HIS A 86 14.74 -7.11 1.11
C HIS A 86 15.39 -6.17 0.10
N VAL A 87 14.70 -5.11 -0.28
CA VAL A 87 15.21 -4.12 -1.25
C VAL A 87 16.42 -3.38 -0.68
N MET A 88 16.31 -2.81 0.53
CA MET A 88 17.38 -1.98 1.10
C MET A 88 18.63 -2.80 1.43
N PHE A 89 18.49 -4.01 1.95
CA PHE A 89 19.63 -4.89 2.20
C PHE A 89 20.27 -5.42 0.91
N GLY A 90 19.51 -5.44 -0.20
CA GLY A 90 20.01 -5.86 -1.51
C GLY A 90 20.72 -4.77 -2.30
N LEU A 91 20.58 -3.49 -1.91
CA LEU A 91 21.12 -2.34 -2.61
C LEU A 91 22.53 -1.94 -2.13
N THR A 92 23.31 -1.35 -3.03
CA THR A 92 24.59 -0.71 -2.72
C THR A 92 24.63 0.72 -3.25
N GLY A 93 25.39 1.59 -2.58
CA GLY A 93 25.53 3.00 -2.95
C GLY A 93 24.41 3.90 -2.41
N GLY A 94 24.24 5.06 -3.01
CA GLY A 94 23.30 6.08 -2.52
C GLY A 94 21.83 5.73 -2.79
N VAL A 95 21.00 5.79 -1.75
CA VAL A 95 19.54 5.63 -1.84
C VAL A 95 18.89 6.89 -1.27
N ALA A 96 18.05 7.54 -2.08
CA ALA A 96 17.39 8.79 -1.72
C ALA A 96 15.92 8.56 -1.38
N ALA A 97 15.46 9.15 -0.28
CA ALA A 97 14.06 9.18 0.13
C ALA A 97 13.73 10.45 0.91
N SER A 98 12.48 10.88 0.91
CA SER A 98 12.03 11.95 1.82
C SER A 98 11.96 11.41 3.26
N PRO A 99 12.35 12.22 4.27
CA PRO A 99 12.09 11.89 5.68
C PRO A 99 10.59 11.81 6.03
N ALA A 100 9.74 12.38 5.18
CA ALA A 100 8.28 12.34 5.32
C ALA A 100 7.65 11.04 4.79
N GLU A 101 8.43 10.16 4.14
CA GLU A 101 7.95 8.83 3.74
C GLU A 101 7.47 8.02 4.95
N PHE A 102 6.63 7.01 4.68
CA PHE A 102 6.21 6.11 5.75
C PHE A 102 7.43 5.53 6.49
N PRO A 103 7.43 5.48 7.83
CA PRO A 103 8.61 5.16 8.62
C PRO A 103 9.37 3.89 8.21
N ALA A 104 8.67 2.89 7.64
CA ALA A 104 9.30 1.65 7.17
C ALA A 104 10.43 1.88 6.16
N VAL A 105 10.34 2.93 5.33
CA VAL A 105 11.39 3.32 4.36
C VAL A 105 12.65 3.73 5.11
N GLY A 106 12.53 4.70 6.02
CA GLY A 106 13.67 5.21 6.80
C GLY A 106 14.31 4.13 7.66
N TYR A 107 13.49 3.29 8.32
CA TYR A 107 14.01 2.17 9.12
C TYR A 107 14.76 1.14 8.29
N ALA A 108 14.23 0.75 7.12
CA ALA A 108 14.90 -0.22 6.25
C ALA A 108 16.25 0.31 5.72
N MET A 109 16.27 1.59 5.30
CA MET A 109 17.51 2.26 4.86
C MET A 109 18.55 2.32 5.98
N ALA A 110 18.17 2.75 7.18
CA ALA A 110 19.07 2.87 8.33
C ALA A 110 19.65 1.51 8.73
N ARG A 111 18.81 0.47 8.83
CA ARG A 111 19.28 -0.86 9.23
C ARG A 111 20.18 -1.52 8.20
N ALA A 112 19.90 -1.34 6.90
CA ALA A 112 20.78 -1.84 5.85
C ALA A 112 22.14 -1.10 5.86
N ALA A 113 22.14 0.21 6.04
CA ALA A 113 23.36 1.00 6.15
C ALA A 113 24.22 0.59 7.36
N GLU A 114 23.60 0.42 8.54
CA GLU A 114 24.28 -0.01 9.77
C GLU A 114 24.86 -1.43 9.66
N ALA A 115 24.08 -2.36 9.09
CA ALA A 115 24.46 -3.77 9.07
C ALA A 115 25.52 -4.11 8.02
N LEU A 116 25.41 -3.53 6.83
CA LEU A 116 26.23 -3.90 5.68
C LEU A 116 27.31 -2.86 5.33
N GLY A 117 27.09 -1.58 5.68
CA GLY A 117 28.02 -0.50 5.37
C GLY A 117 28.17 -0.16 3.88
N VAL A 118 27.31 -0.71 3.03
CA VAL A 118 27.38 -0.54 1.56
C VAL A 118 26.27 0.35 1.00
N LEU A 119 25.21 0.59 1.77
CA LEU A 119 24.12 1.51 1.44
C LEU A 119 24.38 2.88 2.12
N VAL A 120 24.16 3.95 1.37
CA VAL A 120 24.33 5.33 1.87
C VAL A 120 22.98 6.05 1.78
N PRO A 121 22.27 6.28 2.91
CA PRO A 121 21.03 7.03 2.92
C PRO A 121 21.22 8.50 2.54
N HIS A 122 20.37 9.02 1.67
CA HIS A 122 20.29 10.45 1.31
C HIS A 122 18.88 10.97 1.61
N ALA A 123 18.79 11.95 2.51
CA ALA A 123 17.50 12.61 2.81
C ALA A 123 17.18 13.65 1.73
N LEU A 124 15.99 13.56 1.13
CA LEU A 124 15.44 14.58 0.24
C LEU A 124 14.69 15.63 1.06
N SER A 125 15.02 16.90 0.85
CA SER A 125 14.43 18.02 1.62
C SER A 125 13.11 18.45 0.98
N ALA A 126 12.03 17.68 1.16
CA ALA A 126 10.72 18.07 0.67
C ALA A 126 9.60 17.40 1.45
N GLU A 127 8.58 18.17 1.84
CA GLU A 127 7.31 17.63 2.35
C GLU A 127 6.50 16.98 1.21
N ARG A 128 6.58 17.53 0.00
CA ARG A 128 5.95 16.99 -1.21
C ARG A 128 6.99 16.82 -2.30
N LEU A 129 7.20 15.59 -2.72
CA LEU A 129 8.14 15.28 -3.79
C LEU A 129 7.47 15.48 -5.14
N THR A 130 7.96 16.46 -5.91
CA THR A 130 7.58 16.69 -7.31
C THR A 130 8.77 16.45 -8.22
N PRO A 131 8.57 16.24 -9.54
CA PRO A 131 9.69 16.10 -10.48
C PRO A 131 10.68 17.27 -10.42
N GLY A 132 10.18 18.51 -10.29
CA GLY A 132 11.02 19.71 -10.19
C GLY A 132 11.87 19.74 -8.92
N VAL A 133 11.27 19.42 -7.78
CA VAL A 133 11.96 19.35 -6.48
C VAL A 133 13.01 18.26 -6.49
N LEU A 134 12.69 17.08 -7.01
CA LEU A 134 13.60 15.95 -7.08
C LEU A 134 14.82 16.28 -7.97
N ARG A 135 14.58 16.89 -9.14
CA ARG A 135 15.68 17.27 -10.07
C ARG A 135 16.75 18.13 -9.42
N GLY A 136 16.35 19.06 -8.54
CA GLY A 136 17.28 19.94 -7.84
C GLY A 136 18.12 19.26 -6.75
N GLN A 137 17.78 18.04 -6.36
CA GLN A 137 18.42 17.33 -5.24
C GLN A 137 19.18 16.07 -5.65
N LEU A 138 18.97 15.56 -6.87
CA LEU A 138 19.68 14.37 -7.33
C LEU A 138 21.18 14.64 -7.54
N THR A 139 22.00 13.72 -7.03
CA THR A 139 23.46 13.71 -7.23
C THR A 139 23.91 12.45 -7.97
N SER A 140 25.14 12.46 -8.47
CA SER A 140 25.71 11.29 -9.16
C SER A 140 25.97 10.09 -8.24
N SER A 141 26.05 10.31 -6.93
CA SER A 141 26.23 9.24 -5.93
C SER A 141 24.93 8.45 -5.67
N MET A 142 23.77 9.01 -5.96
CA MET A 142 22.49 8.34 -5.77
C MET A 142 22.24 7.30 -6.88
N ARG A 143 21.96 6.07 -6.48
CA ARG A 143 21.70 4.92 -7.35
C ARG A 143 20.22 4.54 -7.40
N ALA A 144 19.49 4.88 -6.34
CA ALA A 144 18.06 4.61 -6.26
C ALA A 144 17.31 5.77 -5.59
N VAL A 145 16.04 5.89 -5.93
CA VAL A 145 15.07 6.82 -5.31
C VAL A 145 13.87 6.02 -4.85
N VAL A 146 13.45 6.26 -3.60
CA VAL A 146 12.24 5.64 -3.02
C VAL A 146 11.17 6.70 -2.90
N VAL A 147 9.96 6.37 -3.33
CA VAL A 147 8.78 7.23 -3.26
C VAL A 147 7.54 6.41 -2.90
N SER A 148 6.62 6.99 -2.13
CA SER A 148 5.26 6.46 -2.02
C SER A 148 4.43 6.95 -3.21
N LEU A 149 3.63 6.06 -3.83
CA LEU A 149 2.69 6.46 -4.88
C LEU A 149 1.69 7.49 -4.35
N VAL A 150 1.17 7.23 -3.14
CA VAL A 150 0.32 8.16 -2.41
C VAL A 150 0.92 8.36 -1.03
N ASP A 151 1.18 9.60 -0.66
CA ASP A 151 1.71 9.95 0.65
C ASP A 151 0.68 9.68 1.76
N TYR A 152 1.08 8.94 2.77
CA TYR A 152 0.18 8.52 3.85
C TYR A 152 -0.21 9.68 4.80
N GLY A 153 0.62 10.70 4.87
CA GLY A 153 0.46 11.85 5.77
C GLY A 153 -0.31 13.02 5.18
N SER A 154 -0.45 13.08 3.85
CA SER A 154 -1.16 14.15 3.16
C SER A 154 -2.16 13.67 2.10
N GLY A 155 -2.09 12.42 1.66
CA GLY A 155 -2.89 11.91 0.55
C GLY A 155 -2.41 12.39 -0.83
N HIS A 156 -1.23 13.02 -0.91
CA HIS A 156 -0.67 13.48 -2.19
C HIS A 156 -0.35 12.30 -3.10
N LEU A 157 -0.95 12.30 -4.29
CA LEU A 157 -0.62 11.39 -5.39
C LEU A 157 0.56 11.96 -6.18
N ILE A 158 1.64 11.19 -6.28
CA ILE A 158 2.86 11.61 -6.98
C ILE A 158 2.69 11.51 -8.50
N ASP A 159 3.31 12.43 -9.24
CA ASP A 159 3.50 12.30 -10.70
C ASP A 159 4.61 11.28 -10.99
N LEU A 160 4.21 9.99 -11.05
CA LEU A 160 5.15 8.88 -11.17
C LEU A 160 5.93 8.90 -12.49
N GLU A 161 5.30 9.30 -13.61
CA GLU A 161 5.98 9.42 -14.91
C GLU A 161 6.97 10.57 -14.92
N GLY A 162 6.57 11.73 -14.39
CA GLY A 162 7.47 12.87 -14.23
C GLY A 162 8.65 12.57 -13.30
N ILE A 163 8.41 11.83 -12.22
CA ILE A 163 9.49 11.33 -11.34
C ILE A 163 10.41 10.38 -12.12
N ARG A 164 9.87 9.42 -12.90
CA ARG A 164 10.69 8.50 -13.72
C ARG A 164 11.60 9.24 -14.68
N GLN A 165 11.07 10.27 -15.36
CA GLN A 165 11.88 11.09 -16.28
C GLN A 165 13.06 11.77 -15.58
N VAL A 166 12.87 12.24 -14.35
CA VAL A 166 13.90 12.91 -13.56
C VAL A 166 14.91 11.93 -12.98
N VAL A 167 14.44 10.78 -12.48
CA VAL A 167 15.27 9.72 -11.89
C VAL A 167 16.26 9.14 -12.92
N GLY A 168 15.88 9.10 -14.20
CA GLY A 168 16.72 8.62 -15.31
C GLY A 168 17.15 7.17 -15.14
N ASP A 169 18.44 6.87 -15.21
CA ASP A 169 18.97 5.50 -15.09
C ASP A 169 19.07 4.95 -13.67
N ARG A 170 18.66 5.69 -12.66
CA ARG A 170 18.59 5.20 -11.29
C ARG A 170 17.40 4.26 -11.10
N LEU A 171 17.46 3.40 -10.11
CA LEU A 171 16.30 2.59 -9.74
C LEU A 171 15.21 3.47 -9.12
N LEU A 172 13.98 3.29 -9.57
CA LEU A 172 12.79 3.90 -8.97
C LEU A 172 12.03 2.84 -8.19
N ILE A 173 12.00 3.00 -6.87
CA ILE A 173 11.34 2.13 -5.92
C ILE A 173 10.06 2.82 -5.47
N VAL A 174 8.92 2.15 -5.65
CA VAL A 174 7.60 2.71 -5.35
C VAL A 174 6.92 1.91 -4.24
N ASP A 175 6.59 2.58 -3.13
CA ASP A 175 5.65 2.01 -2.16
C ASP A 175 4.21 2.25 -2.65
N ALA A 176 3.57 1.18 -3.07
CA ALA A 176 2.22 1.16 -3.62
C ALA A 176 1.13 0.96 -2.55
N THR A 177 1.49 0.86 -1.26
CA THR A 177 0.58 0.48 -0.17
C THR A 177 -0.67 1.35 -0.12
N GLN A 178 -0.57 2.64 -0.41
CA GLN A 178 -1.68 3.58 -0.35
C GLN A 178 -2.39 3.83 -1.70
N GLY A 179 -2.02 3.10 -2.77
CA GLY A 179 -2.58 3.35 -4.11
C GLY A 179 -2.95 2.11 -4.92
N ALA A 180 -2.33 0.95 -4.65
CA ALA A 180 -2.61 -0.26 -5.41
C ALA A 180 -4.10 -0.64 -5.35
N GLY A 181 -4.70 -0.89 -6.52
CA GLY A 181 -6.09 -1.28 -6.68
C GLY A 181 -7.11 -0.13 -6.65
N VAL A 182 -6.69 1.10 -6.27
CA VAL A 182 -7.57 2.28 -6.18
C VAL A 182 -7.04 3.51 -6.91
N VAL A 183 -5.83 3.44 -7.42
CA VAL A 183 -5.21 4.45 -8.28
C VAL A 183 -4.80 3.78 -9.58
N ASP A 184 -5.23 4.34 -10.71
CA ASP A 184 -4.76 3.93 -12.04
C ASP A 184 -3.39 4.54 -12.29
N ALA A 185 -2.34 3.80 -11.92
CA ALA A 185 -0.97 4.29 -11.93
C ALA A 185 -0.15 3.69 -13.09
N PRO A 186 0.80 4.45 -13.66
CA PRO A 186 1.71 3.98 -14.70
C PRO A 186 2.81 3.09 -14.10
N TRP A 187 2.46 1.88 -13.68
CA TRP A 187 3.37 0.95 -12.98
C TRP A 187 4.64 0.62 -13.74
N HIS A 188 4.61 0.70 -15.08
CA HIS A 188 5.79 0.50 -15.93
C HIS A 188 6.92 1.51 -15.68
N ALA A 189 6.62 2.65 -15.04
CA ALA A 189 7.62 3.64 -14.66
C ALA A 189 8.50 3.19 -13.47
N ALA A 190 8.02 2.24 -12.65
CA ALA A 190 8.74 1.71 -11.51
C ALA A 190 9.67 0.56 -11.89
N ASP A 191 10.85 0.49 -11.27
CA ASP A 191 11.72 -0.68 -11.35
C ASP A 191 11.38 -1.70 -10.26
N ILE A 192 10.98 -1.21 -9.08
CA ILE A 192 10.60 -2.01 -7.93
C ILE A 192 9.30 -1.45 -7.35
N ILE A 193 8.35 -2.33 -7.06
CA ILE A 193 7.13 -2.01 -6.35
C ILE A 193 7.08 -2.84 -5.07
N VAL A 194 6.89 -2.19 -3.95
CA VAL A 194 6.55 -2.83 -2.68
C VAL A 194 5.14 -2.44 -2.27
N GLY A 195 4.44 -3.31 -1.56
CA GLY A 195 3.11 -2.97 -1.11
C GLY A 195 2.55 -3.95 -0.09
N SER A 196 1.39 -3.58 0.48
CA SER A 196 0.63 -4.38 1.43
C SER A 196 -0.84 -4.41 1.04
N GLY A 197 -1.43 -5.60 1.10
CA GLY A 197 -2.84 -5.80 0.78
C GLY A 197 -3.82 -5.46 1.91
N GLN A 198 -3.34 -5.16 3.11
CA GLN A 198 -4.21 -4.96 4.27
C GLN A 198 -5.06 -3.68 4.22
N ALA A 199 -4.62 -2.65 3.51
CA ALA A 199 -5.31 -1.36 3.37
C ALA A 199 -6.30 -1.40 2.19
N TRP A 200 -5.93 -0.82 1.08
CA TRP A 200 -6.79 -0.57 -0.09
C TRP A 200 -7.18 -1.82 -0.89
N LEU A 201 -6.33 -2.86 -0.92
CA LEU A 201 -6.69 -4.14 -1.53
C LEU A 201 -7.67 -4.93 -0.66
N ARG A 202 -7.82 -4.60 0.64
CA ARG A 202 -8.76 -5.23 1.58
C ARG A 202 -8.56 -6.75 1.71
N ALA A 203 -7.30 -7.19 1.59
CA ALA A 203 -6.90 -8.60 1.67
C ALA A 203 -6.60 -9.08 3.11
N GLY A 204 -6.63 -8.16 4.08
CA GLY A 204 -6.25 -8.43 5.47
C GLY A 204 -4.74 -8.47 5.70
N PRO A 205 -4.30 -8.64 6.96
CA PRO A 205 -2.89 -8.65 7.33
C PRO A 205 -2.14 -9.87 6.76
N GLY A 206 -0.82 -9.75 6.66
CA GLY A 206 0.04 -10.82 6.13
C GLY A 206 0.13 -10.87 4.60
N THR A 207 -0.41 -9.89 3.90
CA THR A 207 -0.58 -9.88 2.43
C THR A 207 0.30 -8.85 1.74
N GLY A 208 1.60 -8.83 2.08
CA GLY A 208 2.58 -7.98 1.42
C GLY A 208 3.09 -8.58 0.11
N TYR A 209 3.75 -7.74 -0.70
CA TYR A 209 4.36 -8.16 -1.96
C TYR A 209 5.55 -7.28 -2.34
N LEU A 210 6.42 -7.87 -3.18
CA LEU A 210 7.54 -7.25 -3.85
C LEU A 210 7.44 -7.60 -5.34
N ALA A 211 7.42 -6.60 -6.22
CA ALA A 211 7.59 -6.79 -7.65
C ALA A 211 8.86 -6.05 -8.11
N LEU A 212 9.65 -6.69 -8.97
CA LEU A 212 10.89 -6.10 -9.49
C LEU A 212 11.10 -6.52 -10.94
N ASN A 213 11.42 -5.56 -11.80
CA ASN A 213 11.72 -5.82 -13.20
C ASN A 213 13.12 -6.44 -13.36
N ASP A 214 13.46 -6.86 -14.57
CA ASP A 214 14.74 -7.55 -14.82
C ASP A 214 15.94 -6.66 -14.51
N ARG A 215 15.86 -5.38 -14.79
CA ARG A 215 16.89 -4.40 -14.49
C ARG A 215 17.14 -4.25 -12.97
N ALA A 216 16.08 -4.19 -12.19
CA ALA A 216 16.17 -4.15 -10.73
C ALA A 216 16.77 -5.44 -10.17
N ARG A 217 16.33 -6.59 -10.70
CA ARG A 217 16.84 -7.90 -10.31
C ARG A 217 18.35 -8.03 -10.51
N GLU A 218 18.89 -7.47 -11.60
CA GLU A 218 20.33 -7.48 -11.89
C GLU A 218 21.15 -6.60 -10.92
N GLN A 219 20.52 -5.61 -10.30
CA GLN A 219 21.17 -4.66 -9.41
C GLN A 219 20.94 -4.95 -7.92
N LEU A 220 20.05 -5.87 -7.56
CA LEU A 220 19.78 -6.26 -6.20
C LEU A 220 20.41 -7.61 -5.86
N THR A 221 21.14 -7.65 -4.73
CA THR A 221 21.61 -8.91 -4.14
C THR A 221 20.53 -9.47 -3.21
N PRO A 222 20.08 -10.72 -3.37
CA PRO A 222 19.07 -11.31 -2.48
C PRO A 222 19.71 -11.76 -1.15
N VAL A 223 20.09 -10.80 -0.30
CA VAL A 223 20.81 -11.04 0.96
C VAL A 223 19.99 -11.90 1.93
N TRP A 224 18.68 -11.72 1.99
CA TRP A 224 17.78 -12.50 2.83
C TRP A 224 17.14 -13.66 2.08
N SER A 225 17.92 -14.36 1.28
CA SER A 225 17.48 -15.54 0.56
C SER A 225 17.50 -16.77 1.47
N GLY A 226 16.34 -17.37 1.66
CA GLY A 226 16.23 -18.59 2.49
C GLY A 226 16.16 -19.87 1.66
N TRP A 227 16.02 -20.99 2.33
CA TRP A 227 16.01 -22.32 1.70
C TRP A 227 14.93 -22.51 0.62
N VAL A 228 13.80 -21.82 0.71
CA VAL A 228 12.73 -21.87 -0.31
C VAL A 228 13.06 -21.09 -1.58
N ALA A 229 14.07 -20.24 -1.54
CA ALA A 229 14.47 -19.42 -2.68
C ALA A 229 15.31 -20.18 -3.72
N GLN A 230 15.65 -21.43 -3.46
CA GLN A 230 16.36 -22.31 -4.41
C GLN A 230 15.43 -22.99 -5.45
N GLY A 231 14.13 -22.66 -5.46
CA GLY A 231 13.16 -23.20 -6.41
C GLY A 231 12.69 -24.64 -6.11
N SER A 232 13.26 -25.32 -5.12
CA SER A 232 12.85 -26.67 -4.71
C SER A 232 11.71 -26.60 -3.68
N SER A 233 10.74 -27.49 -3.81
CA SER A 233 9.69 -27.69 -2.80
C SER A 233 10.18 -28.57 -1.63
N GLU A 234 11.26 -29.34 -1.82
CA GLU A 234 11.82 -30.25 -0.83
C GLU A 234 13.07 -29.66 -0.17
N PRO A 235 13.23 -29.83 1.15
CA PRO A 235 14.43 -29.38 1.83
C PRO A 235 15.67 -30.17 1.30
N VAL A 236 16.71 -29.40 0.97
CA VAL A 236 18.03 -29.92 0.66
C VAL A 236 19.01 -29.47 1.72
N HIS A 237 20.01 -30.30 2.04
CA HIS A 237 21.01 -30.00 3.06
C HIS A 237 22.17 -29.15 2.54
N GLU A 238 22.30 -29.01 1.23
CA GLU A 238 23.29 -28.16 0.59
C GLU A 238 22.75 -26.73 0.43
N VAL A 239 23.59 -25.72 0.68
CA VAL A 239 23.25 -24.32 0.41
C VAL A 239 23.42 -24.04 -1.07
N LEU A 240 22.31 -23.96 -1.77
CA LEU A 240 22.28 -23.69 -3.21
C LEU A 240 22.18 -22.19 -3.50
N VAL A 241 22.54 -21.81 -4.73
CA VAL A 241 22.33 -20.46 -5.24
C VAL A 241 20.82 -20.21 -5.38
N PRO A 242 20.32 -19.04 -4.98
CA PRO A 242 18.91 -18.70 -5.18
C PRO A 242 18.48 -18.77 -6.64
N GLU A 243 17.20 -19.12 -6.86
CA GLU A 243 16.60 -19.11 -8.19
C GLU A 243 16.69 -17.72 -8.87
N SER A 244 16.54 -17.68 -10.18
CA SER A 244 16.40 -16.43 -10.92
C SER A 244 15.01 -15.83 -10.67
N GLY A 245 14.90 -14.49 -10.69
CA GLY A 245 13.62 -13.80 -10.51
C GLY A 245 13.34 -13.37 -9.08
N ALA A 246 12.10 -12.95 -8.83
CA ALA A 246 11.68 -12.47 -7.52
C ALA A 246 11.64 -13.56 -6.44
N GLY A 247 11.58 -14.83 -6.84
CA GLY A 247 11.64 -15.95 -5.92
C GLY A 247 12.89 -15.99 -5.05
N ALA A 248 14.00 -15.40 -5.53
CA ALA A 248 15.22 -15.22 -4.75
C ALA A 248 15.02 -14.39 -3.45
N PHE A 249 13.99 -13.58 -3.37
CA PHE A 249 13.67 -12.72 -2.22
C PHE A 249 12.67 -13.37 -1.25
N ARG A 250 12.64 -14.69 -1.15
CA ARG A 250 11.84 -15.45 -0.20
C ARG A 250 12.72 -16.01 0.91
N VAL A 251 12.29 -15.87 2.17
CA VAL A 251 13.02 -16.40 3.33
C VAL A 251 12.51 -17.80 3.69
N GLY A 252 11.21 -17.97 3.80
CA GLY A 252 10.54 -19.20 4.19
C GLY A 252 9.28 -19.43 3.38
N ARG A 253 8.57 -20.49 3.69
CA ARG A 253 7.23 -20.73 3.13
C ARG A 253 6.30 -19.63 3.62
N GLY A 254 5.57 -19.00 2.69
CA GLY A 254 4.54 -18.04 3.02
C GLY A 254 3.29 -18.71 3.63
N ASP A 255 2.37 -17.89 4.11
CA ASP A 255 1.06 -18.35 4.60
C ASP A 255 0.09 -18.52 3.42
N PRO A 256 -0.33 -19.76 3.09
CA PRO A 256 -1.27 -19.99 1.99
C PRO A 256 -2.62 -19.31 2.18
N SER A 257 -3.06 -19.07 3.43
CA SER A 257 -4.29 -18.32 3.71
C SER A 257 -4.14 -16.84 3.30
N ALA A 258 -3.02 -16.22 3.65
CA ALA A 258 -2.74 -14.85 3.22
C ALA A 258 -2.63 -14.75 1.69
N HIS A 259 -2.02 -15.73 1.03
CA HIS A 259 -1.92 -15.79 -0.43
C HIS A 259 -3.30 -15.92 -1.09
N ALA A 260 -4.17 -16.82 -0.58
CA ALA A 260 -5.53 -16.99 -1.08
C ALA A 260 -6.37 -15.71 -0.90
N ARG A 261 -6.28 -15.06 0.27
CA ARG A 261 -6.96 -13.79 0.55
C ARG A 261 -6.48 -12.68 -0.38
N LEU A 262 -5.17 -12.58 -0.61
CA LEU A 262 -4.60 -11.59 -1.53
C LEU A 262 -5.05 -11.84 -2.97
N ALA A 263 -5.04 -13.08 -3.42
CA ALA A 263 -5.52 -13.47 -4.74
C ALA A 263 -6.99 -13.07 -4.92
N ALA A 264 -7.88 -13.48 -4.01
CA ALA A 264 -9.30 -13.18 -4.08
C ALA A 264 -9.60 -11.68 -4.07
N ALA A 265 -8.86 -10.89 -3.28
CA ALA A 265 -9.00 -9.43 -3.24
C ALA A 265 -8.60 -8.79 -4.56
N VAL A 266 -7.46 -9.17 -5.11
CA VAL A 266 -6.95 -8.61 -6.38
C VAL A 266 -7.80 -9.07 -7.56
N GLU A 267 -8.23 -10.34 -7.61
CA GLU A 267 -9.14 -10.86 -8.63
C GLU A 267 -10.48 -10.11 -8.65
N ALA A 268 -11.03 -9.78 -7.46
CA ALA A 268 -12.24 -8.98 -7.36
C ALA A 268 -12.05 -7.55 -7.92
N ILE A 269 -10.91 -6.92 -7.66
CA ILE A 269 -10.53 -5.61 -8.22
C ILE A 269 -10.37 -5.70 -9.75
N LEU A 270 -9.67 -6.71 -10.26
CA LEU A 270 -9.48 -6.93 -11.69
C LEU A 270 -10.81 -7.17 -12.42
N GLY A 271 -11.76 -7.85 -11.77
CA GLY A 271 -13.10 -8.09 -12.32
C GLY A 271 -13.92 -6.82 -12.54
N VAL A 272 -13.62 -5.74 -11.82
CA VAL A 272 -14.24 -4.40 -11.99
C VAL A 272 -13.37 -3.51 -12.87
N GLY A 273 -12.04 -3.57 -12.69
CA GLY A 273 -11.05 -2.71 -13.27
C GLY A 273 -10.75 -1.47 -12.42
N VAL A 274 -9.46 -1.17 -12.24
CA VAL A 274 -8.99 -0.01 -11.46
C VAL A 274 -9.50 1.30 -12.06
N THR A 275 -9.57 1.39 -13.40
CA THR A 275 -10.14 2.55 -14.12
C THR A 275 -11.59 2.86 -13.77
N THR A 276 -12.34 1.86 -13.31
CA THR A 276 -13.72 2.05 -12.80
C THR A 276 -13.75 2.39 -11.31
N ILE A 277 -12.83 1.83 -10.52
CA ILE A 277 -12.74 2.01 -9.07
C ILE A 277 -12.20 3.39 -8.70
N ALA A 278 -11.10 3.81 -9.33
CA ALA A 278 -10.37 5.02 -8.98
C ALA A 278 -11.23 6.30 -9.01
N PRO A 279 -12.05 6.57 -10.04
CA PRO A 279 -12.90 7.75 -10.05
C PRO A 279 -13.92 7.78 -8.90
N VAL A 280 -14.45 6.63 -8.49
CA VAL A 280 -15.40 6.55 -7.38
C VAL A 280 -14.71 6.83 -6.04
N VAL A 281 -13.52 6.28 -5.83
CA VAL A 281 -12.72 6.58 -4.62
C VAL A 281 -12.39 8.07 -4.56
N LEU A 282 -11.99 8.66 -5.68
CA LEU A 282 -11.69 10.10 -5.78
C LEU A 282 -12.91 10.97 -5.49
N GLU A 283 -14.08 10.62 -6.04
CA GLU A 283 -15.36 11.28 -5.75
C GLU A 283 -15.67 11.25 -4.25
N ARG A 284 -15.54 10.05 -3.60
CA ARG A 284 -15.81 9.91 -2.15
C ARG A 284 -14.86 10.75 -1.31
N ALA A 285 -13.56 10.79 -1.67
CA ALA A 285 -12.59 11.66 -1.02
C ALA A 285 -12.92 13.14 -1.24
N GLY A 286 -13.41 13.52 -2.42
CA GLY A 286 -13.91 14.87 -2.73
C GLY A 286 -15.06 15.28 -1.81
N ARG A 287 -16.03 14.38 -1.57
CA ARG A 287 -17.14 14.65 -0.63
C ARG A 287 -16.65 14.85 0.81
N VAL A 288 -15.67 14.04 1.27
CA VAL A 288 -15.05 14.24 2.60
C VAL A 288 -14.39 15.62 2.70
N LEU A 289 -13.70 16.05 1.64
CA LEU A 289 -13.04 17.34 1.55
C LEU A 289 -14.04 18.50 1.59
N GLU A 290 -15.14 18.42 0.83
CA GLU A 290 -16.22 19.41 0.83
C GLU A 290 -16.85 19.55 2.23
N LEU A 291 -17.11 18.46 2.92
CA LEU A 291 -17.64 18.48 4.29
C LEU A 291 -16.69 19.15 5.29
N ALA A 292 -15.37 18.96 5.14
CA ALA A 292 -14.38 19.65 5.95
C ALA A 292 -14.40 21.17 5.69
N ASP A 293 -14.54 21.58 4.40
CA ASP A 293 -14.63 22.98 4.00
C ASP A 293 -15.87 23.69 4.53
N GLU A 294 -17.03 23.01 4.53
CA GLU A 294 -18.29 23.55 5.05
C GLU A 294 -18.19 23.99 6.51
N VAL A 295 -17.32 23.37 7.28
CA VAL A 295 -17.09 23.73 8.70
C VAL A 295 -15.86 24.61 8.90
N GLY A 296 -15.12 24.93 7.83
CA GLY A 296 -13.90 25.73 7.87
C GLY A 296 -12.70 25.01 8.48
N LEU A 297 -12.68 23.69 8.41
CA LEU A 297 -11.59 22.86 8.95
C LEU A 297 -10.39 22.88 7.97
N PRO A 298 -9.18 23.27 8.41
CA PRO A 298 -8.00 23.28 7.54
C PRO A 298 -7.67 21.90 6.98
N VAL A 299 -7.50 21.83 5.66
CA VAL A 299 -7.17 20.59 4.93
C VAL A 299 -5.76 20.66 4.38
N ILE A 300 -4.94 19.64 4.68
CA ILE A 300 -3.57 19.48 4.18
C ILE A 300 -3.54 18.85 2.80
N SER A 301 -4.48 17.92 2.53
CA SER A 301 -4.53 17.18 1.28
C SER A 301 -4.66 18.09 0.07
N PRO A 302 -4.08 17.71 -1.09
CA PRO A 302 -4.21 18.47 -2.33
C PRO A 302 -5.68 18.67 -2.73
N ARG A 303 -5.99 19.85 -3.27
CA ARG A 303 -7.32 20.18 -3.80
C ARG A 303 -7.50 19.70 -5.23
N ASP A 304 -6.40 19.61 -5.97
CA ASP A 304 -6.40 19.14 -7.36
C ASP A 304 -6.63 17.61 -7.39
N ASP A 305 -7.61 17.21 -8.17
CA ASP A 305 -7.97 15.81 -8.38
C ASP A 305 -6.81 14.99 -8.98
N ALA A 306 -5.98 15.60 -9.81
CA ALA A 306 -4.81 14.95 -10.40
C ALA A 306 -3.68 14.72 -9.38
N ALA A 307 -3.71 15.39 -8.24
CA ALA A 307 -2.68 15.32 -7.20
C ALA A 307 -3.16 14.62 -5.91
N ARG A 308 -4.34 13.98 -5.91
CA ARG A 308 -4.88 13.30 -4.73
C ARG A 308 -5.42 11.91 -5.05
N ALA A 309 -5.58 11.11 -4.00
CA ALA A 309 -6.21 9.79 -4.04
C ALA A 309 -7.33 9.72 -2.96
N GLY A 310 -7.56 8.54 -2.39
CA GLY A 310 -8.64 8.29 -1.43
C GLY A 310 -8.42 8.83 -0.01
N ILE A 311 -7.32 9.53 0.27
CA ILE A 311 -6.95 10.04 1.61
C ILE A 311 -7.21 11.54 1.70
N VAL A 312 -7.89 11.97 2.76
CA VAL A 312 -8.06 13.37 3.15
C VAL A 312 -7.50 13.57 4.56
N VAL A 313 -6.62 14.55 4.72
CA VAL A 313 -6.00 14.88 6.01
C VAL A 313 -6.39 16.30 6.39
N VAL A 314 -6.91 16.44 7.60
CA VAL A 314 -7.27 17.72 8.19
C VAL A 314 -6.38 18.01 9.40
N GLU A 315 -6.04 19.29 9.61
CA GLU A 315 -5.19 19.76 10.69
C GLU A 315 -5.89 20.93 11.41
N PRO A 316 -6.72 20.65 12.43
CA PRO A 316 -7.33 21.69 13.23
C PRO A 316 -6.27 22.44 14.03
N ASP A 317 -6.63 23.62 14.54
CA ASP A 317 -5.80 24.28 15.55
C ASP A 317 -5.48 23.32 16.70
N PRO A 318 -4.27 23.39 17.29
CA PRO A 318 -3.84 22.46 18.33
C PRO A 318 -4.83 22.32 19.49
N ASP A 319 -5.44 23.43 19.93
CA ASP A 319 -6.43 23.44 21.02
C ASP A 319 -7.75 22.76 20.64
N HIS A 320 -8.03 22.62 19.36
CA HIS A 320 -9.25 22.01 18.83
C HIS A 320 -9.08 20.54 18.43
N PHE A 321 -7.84 20.01 18.38
CA PHE A 321 -7.58 18.62 17.96
C PHE A 321 -8.35 17.60 18.83
N GLY A 322 -8.31 17.78 20.14
CA GLY A 322 -9.05 16.93 21.08
C GLY A 322 -10.57 16.98 20.87
N ILE A 323 -11.11 18.16 20.55
CA ILE A 323 -12.54 18.37 20.27
C ILE A 323 -12.93 17.63 19.00
N LEU A 324 -12.12 17.73 17.92
CA LEU A 324 -12.37 17.03 16.68
C LEU A 324 -12.32 15.50 16.87
N ALA A 325 -11.30 15.00 17.55
CA ALA A 325 -11.15 13.56 17.82
C ALA A 325 -12.34 13.02 18.64
N ALA A 326 -12.79 13.77 19.65
CA ALA A 326 -13.98 13.41 20.45
C ALA A 326 -15.27 13.45 19.62
N ALA A 327 -15.44 14.46 18.76
CA ALA A 327 -16.60 14.54 17.87
C ALA A 327 -16.67 13.33 16.92
N MET A 328 -15.54 12.95 16.29
CA MET A 328 -15.47 11.73 15.45
C MET A 328 -15.87 10.49 16.25
N HIS A 329 -15.25 10.27 17.42
CA HIS A 329 -15.53 9.12 18.27
C HIS A 329 -17.01 9.04 18.71
N ASN A 330 -17.58 10.16 19.18
CA ASN A 330 -18.94 10.20 19.69
C ASN A 330 -20.02 9.97 18.62
N HIS A 331 -19.68 10.22 17.35
CA HIS A 331 -20.56 9.94 16.20
C HIS A 331 -20.22 8.63 15.48
N GLY A 332 -19.37 7.77 16.08
CA GLY A 332 -19.03 6.47 15.51
C GLY A 332 -18.15 6.53 14.25
N ILE A 333 -17.42 7.64 14.04
CA ILE A 333 -16.52 7.76 12.88
C ILE A 333 -15.15 7.16 13.21
N THR A 334 -14.78 6.10 12.48
CA THR A 334 -13.47 5.46 12.60
C THR A 334 -12.47 6.14 11.66
N VAL A 335 -11.44 6.77 12.25
CA VAL A 335 -10.39 7.51 11.56
C VAL A 335 -9.05 7.32 12.27
N THR A 336 -7.94 7.65 11.61
CA THR A 336 -6.64 7.78 12.29
C THR A 336 -6.47 9.22 12.80
N SER A 337 -6.31 9.39 14.12
CA SER A 337 -5.98 10.67 14.76
C SER A 337 -4.60 10.60 15.39
N SER A 338 -3.65 11.42 14.95
CA SER A 338 -2.27 11.41 15.39
C SER A 338 -1.56 12.72 15.10
N GLN A 339 -0.67 13.15 15.98
CA GLN A 339 0.21 14.31 15.78
C GLN A 339 -0.52 15.60 15.36
N GLY A 340 -1.68 15.87 15.96
CA GLY A 340 -2.49 17.06 15.64
C GLY A 340 -3.32 16.95 14.34
N ARG A 341 -3.28 15.83 13.66
CA ARG A 341 -3.96 15.59 12.38
C ARG A 341 -5.01 14.50 12.49
N VAL A 342 -6.06 14.62 11.71
CA VAL A 342 -7.04 13.54 11.49
C VAL A 342 -7.01 13.15 10.03
N ARG A 343 -6.71 11.87 9.79
CA ARG A 343 -6.69 11.28 8.45
C ARG A 343 -7.97 10.49 8.23
N LEU A 344 -8.72 10.90 7.23
CA LEU A 344 -9.90 10.22 6.73
C LEU A 344 -9.56 9.54 5.40
N SER A 345 -10.05 8.35 5.20
CA SER A 345 -9.86 7.65 3.92
C SER A 345 -11.14 6.95 3.51
N ALA A 346 -11.57 7.21 2.27
CA ALA A 346 -12.81 6.72 1.70
C ALA A 346 -12.54 5.67 0.61
N HIS A 347 -13.42 4.69 0.50
CA HIS A 347 -13.35 3.61 -0.48
C HIS A 347 -14.64 3.58 -1.34
N VAL A 348 -14.70 2.71 -2.35
CA VAL A 348 -15.92 2.54 -3.17
C VAL A 348 -17.16 2.17 -2.36
N SER A 349 -16.99 1.53 -1.23
CA SER A 349 -18.05 1.12 -0.29
C SER A 349 -18.42 2.18 0.73
N THR A 350 -17.76 3.36 0.73
CA THR A 350 -18.17 4.49 1.56
C THR A 350 -19.48 5.06 1.04
N GLU A 351 -20.56 4.86 1.79
CA GLU A 351 -21.92 5.23 1.38
C GLU A 351 -22.39 6.57 1.98
N GLY A 352 -23.55 7.03 1.52
CA GLY A 352 -24.15 8.29 1.95
C GLY A 352 -24.40 8.37 3.46
N GLU A 353 -24.71 7.25 4.12
CA GLU A 353 -24.90 7.20 5.57
C GLU A 353 -23.61 7.53 6.33
N THR A 354 -22.45 6.99 5.92
CA THR A 354 -21.13 7.33 6.48
C THR A 354 -20.83 8.82 6.31
N LEU A 355 -21.12 9.39 5.14
CA LEU A 355 -20.91 10.82 4.88
C LEU A 355 -21.86 11.71 5.70
N ALA A 356 -23.11 11.29 5.93
CA ALA A 356 -24.06 11.98 6.79
C ALA A 356 -23.62 11.97 8.27
N LEU A 357 -23.11 10.83 8.76
CA LEU A 357 -22.54 10.73 10.10
C LEU A 357 -21.30 11.63 10.23
N LEU A 358 -20.40 11.63 9.24
CA LEU A 358 -19.24 12.53 9.22
C LEU A 358 -19.67 13.99 9.27
N HIS A 359 -20.66 14.39 8.44
CA HIS A 359 -21.18 15.76 8.45
C HIS A 359 -21.69 16.17 9.85
N THR A 360 -22.46 15.29 10.50
CA THR A 360 -22.98 15.54 11.85
C THR A 360 -21.83 15.69 12.87
N ALA A 361 -20.80 14.85 12.80
CA ALA A 361 -19.61 14.95 13.66
C ALA A 361 -18.88 16.30 13.44
N LEU A 362 -18.71 16.73 12.20
CA LEU A 362 -18.07 17.99 11.86
C LEU A 362 -18.87 19.20 12.31
N LEU A 363 -20.21 19.18 12.21
CA LEU A 363 -21.07 20.24 12.75
C LEU A 363 -20.99 20.32 14.29
N THR A 364 -20.93 19.18 14.98
CA THR A 364 -20.72 19.12 16.42
C THR A 364 -19.37 19.70 16.81
N PHE A 365 -18.31 19.34 16.10
CA PHE A 365 -16.98 19.93 16.25
C PHE A 365 -17.03 21.48 16.10
N ARG A 366 -17.63 21.97 15.01
CA ARG A 366 -17.72 23.42 14.75
C ARG A 366 -18.47 24.16 15.86
N ALA A 367 -19.54 23.57 16.41
CA ALA A 367 -20.28 24.18 17.51
C ALA A 367 -19.44 24.25 18.80
N ALA A 368 -18.71 23.19 19.12
CA ALA A 368 -17.88 23.11 20.32
C ALA A 368 -16.59 23.95 20.24
N SER A 369 -16.01 24.13 19.05
CA SER A 369 -14.80 24.94 18.85
C SER A 369 -15.04 26.46 18.90
N ARG A 370 -16.31 26.92 18.91
CA ARG A 370 -16.68 28.34 19.01
C ARG A 370 -17.06 28.76 20.44
N SER A 371 -17.21 27.81 21.34
CA SER A 371 -17.52 28.03 22.77
C SER A 371 -16.25 28.14 23.61
#